data_7f22950b17feca4fad0e2b4fdd65c6d9
#
_entry.id   7f22950b17feca4fad0e2b4fdd65c6d9
#
_cell.length_a   1.000
_cell.length_b   1.000
_cell.length_c   1.000
_cell.angle_alpha   90.00
_cell.angle_beta   90.00
_cell.angle_gamma   90.00
#
_symmetry.space_group_name_H-M   'P 1'
#
loop_
_entity.id
_entity.type
_entity.pdbx_description
1 polymer ?
#
loop_
_entity_poly.entity_id
_entity_poly.type
_entity_poly.pdbx_seq_one_letter_code
_entity_poly.pdbx_strand_id
1 'polypeptide(L)'
;NLKQDLLDAINRVPFESEAADKGTAFNAIIDCYVHCENHVPTERSPYSIIGDKETNTIQVAFPATDIAPARHFLFDRQWCIEQAEYFKGSLSQVYVSAILPTQYGNVELYGFIDELRKDVVYDIKSTSKYEFGKYAHGWQRHVYPYCLIASGQMESIKAFEFTAYALKG
;
A
#
# COMPACT_ATOMS: atom_id res chain seq x y z
N ASN A 1 -14.69 2.34 -19.71
CA ASN A 1 -14.96 3.67 -20.30
C ASN A 1 -14.39 4.74 -19.39
N LEU A 2 -13.31 5.42 -19.82
CA LEU A 2 -12.53 6.38 -19.01
C LEU A 2 -13.41 7.41 -18.26
N LYS A 3 -14.50 7.86 -18.88
CA LYS A 3 -15.44 8.81 -18.24
C LYS A 3 -16.22 8.13 -17.11
N GLN A 4 -16.69 6.91 -17.29
CA GLN A 4 -17.42 6.17 -16.26
C GLN A 4 -16.47 5.83 -15.10
N ASP A 5 -15.26 5.36 -15.40
CA ASP A 5 -14.25 5.02 -14.39
C ASP A 5 -13.89 6.25 -13.51
N LEU A 6 -13.83 7.43 -14.15
CA LEU A 6 -13.61 8.70 -13.42
C LEU A 6 -14.80 9.07 -12.54
N LEU A 7 -16.03 8.92 -13.03
CA LEU A 7 -17.24 9.19 -12.26
C LEU A 7 -17.38 8.22 -11.08
N ASP A 8 -17.07 6.96 -11.29
CA ASP A 8 -17.09 5.94 -10.23
C ASP A 8 -16.05 6.25 -9.14
N ALA A 9 -14.85 6.69 -9.54
CA ALA A 9 -13.81 7.13 -8.61
C ALA A 9 -14.23 8.39 -7.82
N ILE A 10 -14.82 9.40 -8.47
CA ILE A 10 -15.33 10.61 -7.82
C ILE A 10 -16.45 10.28 -6.82
N ASN A 11 -17.37 9.40 -7.22
CA ASN A 11 -18.50 8.97 -6.40
C ASN A 11 -18.13 7.89 -5.37
N ARG A 12 -16.85 7.47 -5.33
CA ARG A 12 -16.35 6.40 -4.45
C ARG A 12 -17.19 5.13 -4.56
N VAL A 13 -17.54 4.75 -5.79
CA VAL A 13 -18.28 3.51 -6.04
C VAL A 13 -17.42 2.34 -5.59
N PRO A 14 -17.88 1.50 -4.65
CA PRO A 14 -17.13 0.35 -4.19
C PRO A 14 -16.83 -0.59 -5.36
N PHE A 15 -15.60 -1.06 -5.42
CA PHE A 15 -15.22 -2.01 -6.46
C PHE A 15 -14.49 -3.20 -5.84
N GLU A 16 -14.73 -4.37 -6.39
CA GLU A 16 -14.16 -5.63 -5.93
C GLU A 16 -12.92 -5.97 -6.77
N SER A 17 -11.81 -6.31 -6.10
CA SER A 17 -10.60 -6.78 -6.77
C SER A 17 -9.80 -7.73 -5.89
N GLU A 18 -9.79 -9.02 -6.25
CA GLU A 18 -8.94 -10.02 -5.59
C GLU A 18 -7.45 -9.65 -5.65
N ALA A 19 -7.00 -9.09 -6.78
CA ALA A 19 -5.63 -8.64 -6.93
C ALA A 19 -5.28 -7.47 -5.99
N ALA A 20 -6.23 -6.54 -5.75
CA ALA A 20 -6.05 -5.46 -4.79
C ALA A 20 -6.01 -6.00 -3.35
N ASP A 21 -6.91 -6.92 -2.99
CA ASP A 21 -6.93 -7.55 -1.68
C ASP A 21 -5.64 -8.34 -1.40
N LYS A 22 -5.12 -9.05 -2.41
CA LYS A 22 -3.85 -9.76 -2.30
C LYS A 22 -2.67 -8.80 -2.07
N GLY A 23 -2.69 -7.64 -2.74
CA GLY A 23 -1.72 -6.56 -2.53
C GLY A 23 -1.80 -5.98 -1.13
N THR A 24 -3.01 -5.67 -0.66
CA THR A 24 -3.27 -5.20 0.70
C THR A 24 -2.79 -6.22 1.74
N ALA A 25 -3.07 -7.51 1.52
CA ALA A 25 -2.60 -8.60 2.39
C ALA A 25 -1.08 -8.62 2.49
N PHE A 26 -0.39 -8.52 1.36
CA PHE A 26 1.07 -8.52 1.33
C PHE A 26 1.66 -7.31 2.06
N ASN A 27 1.18 -6.10 1.79
CA ASN A 27 1.64 -4.90 2.49
C ASN A 27 1.43 -5.01 4.00
N ALA A 28 0.27 -5.49 4.45
CA ALA A 28 -0.02 -5.66 5.87
C ALA A 28 0.91 -6.69 6.56
N ILE A 29 1.33 -7.74 5.85
CA ILE A 29 2.34 -8.68 6.35
C ILE A 29 3.69 -7.95 6.52
N ILE A 30 4.11 -7.17 5.52
CA ILE A 30 5.36 -6.40 5.60
C ILE A 30 5.32 -5.45 6.80
N ASP A 31 4.25 -4.66 6.97
CA ASP A 31 4.07 -3.74 8.09
C ASP A 31 4.21 -4.46 9.45
N CYS A 32 3.57 -5.63 9.61
CA CYS A 32 3.66 -6.44 10.83
C CYS A 32 5.11 -6.84 11.18
N TYR A 33 5.89 -7.24 10.17
CA TYR A 33 7.28 -7.63 10.40
C TYR A 33 8.22 -6.43 10.61
N VAL A 34 8.00 -5.32 9.90
CA VAL A 34 8.79 -4.09 10.06
C VAL A 34 8.66 -3.55 11.48
N HIS A 35 7.44 -3.59 12.04
CA HIS A 35 7.16 -3.08 13.39
C HIS A 35 7.25 -4.13 14.50
N CYS A 36 7.43 -5.42 14.15
CA CYS A 36 7.35 -6.53 15.10
C CYS A 36 6.00 -6.58 15.86
N GLU A 37 4.92 -6.20 15.19
CA GLU A 37 3.57 -6.13 15.74
C GLU A 37 2.63 -7.13 15.06
N ASN A 38 1.59 -7.56 15.80
CA ASN A 38 0.53 -8.36 15.23
C ASN A 38 -0.57 -7.47 14.68
N HIS A 39 -1.13 -7.83 13.53
CA HIS A 39 -2.30 -7.17 13.01
C HIS A 39 -3.52 -7.42 13.90
N VAL A 40 -4.22 -6.34 14.25
CA VAL A 40 -5.50 -6.40 14.95
C VAL A 40 -6.58 -5.95 13.97
N PRO A 41 -7.56 -6.81 13.64
CA PRO A 41 -8.65 -6.43 12.73
C PRO A 41 -9.42 -5.19 13.22
N THR A 42 -9.71 -4.29 12.30
CA THR A 42 -10.50 -3.07 12.54
C THR A 42 -11.59 -2.93 11.48
N GLU A 43 -12.50 -1.98 11.62
CA GLU A 43 -13.51 -1.68 10.57
C GLU A 43 -12.86 -1.32 9.21
N ARG A 44 -11.69 -0.67 9.23
CA ARG A 44 -10.97 -0.27 8.01
C ARG A 44 -10.06 -1.38 7.47
N SER A 45 -9.66 -2.29 8.31
CA SER A 45 -8.76 -3.41 8.01
C SER A 45 -9.32 -4.69 8.61
N PRO A 46 -10.47 -5.22 8.10
CA PRO A 46 -11.22 -6.27 8.76
C PRO A 46 -10.62 -7.69 8.59
N TYR A 47 -9.50 -7.79 7.89
CA TYR A 47 -8.81 -9.07 7.65
C TYR A 47 -8.01 -9.52 8.87
N SER A 48 -7.79 -10.83 8.97
CA SER A 48 -6.91 -11.45 9.98
C SER A 48 -5.62 -11.94 9.34
N ILE A 49 -4.52 -11.91 10.09
CA ILE A 49 -3.20 -12.43 9.68
C ILE A 49 -2.77 -13.50 10.69
N ILE A 50 -2.53 -14.70 10.22
CA ILE A 50 -2.13 -15.85 11.04
C ILE A 50 -0.87 -16.47 10.43
N GLY A 51 0.23 -16.45 11.18
CA GLY A 51 1.48 -17.10 10.79
C GLY A 51 1.60 -18.48 11.43
N ASP A 52 1.98 -19.48 10.64
CA ASP A 52 2.31 -20.82 11.07
C ASP A 52 3.79 -21.10 10.79
N LYS A 53 4.53 -21.42 11.85
CA LYS A 53 5.97 -21.72 11.78
C LYS A 53 6.24 -23.15 11.31
N GLU A 54 5.33 -24.08 11.59
CA GLU A 54 5.50 -25.49 11.23
C GLU A 54 5.34 -25.69 9.72
N THR A 55 4.34 -25.05 9.14
CA THR A 55 4.08 -25.09 7.69
C THR A 55 4.83 -24.00 6.92
N ASN A 56 5.52 -23.08 7.61
CA ASN A 56 6.18 -21.89 7.03
C ASN A 56 5.22 -21.04 6.18
N THR A 57 3.99 -20.88 6.62
CA THR A 57 2.98 -20.10 5.89
C THR A 57 2.45 -18.91 6.69
N ILE A 58 1.95 -17.91 5.99
CA ILE A 58 1.12 -16.83 6.52
C ILE A 58 -0.19 -16.84 5.75
N GLN A 59 -1.28 -16.97 6.48
CA GLN A 59 -2.62 -16.83 5.93
C GLN A 59 -3.18 -15.45 6.25
N VAL A 60 -3.72 -14.77 5.22
CA VAL A 60 -4.51 -13.56 5.38
C VAL A 60 -5.94 -13.85 4.94
N ALA A 61 -6.90 -13.64 5.84
CA ALA A 61 -8.31 -13.92 5.60
C ALA A 61 -9.13 -12.64 5.62
N PHE A 62 -9.78 -12.33 4.50
CA PHE A 62 -10.75 -11.25 4.35
C PHE A 62 -12.16 -11.81 4.57
N PRO A 63 -12.98 -11.19 5.44
CA PRO A 63 -14.36 -11.59 5.59
C PRO A 63 -15.18 -11.27 4.32
N ALA A 64 -16.29 -11.97 4.14
CA ALA A 64 -17.26 -11.59 3.12
C ALA A 64 -17.86 -10.21 3.45
N THR A 65 -18.16 -9.46 2.39
CA THR A 65 -18.86 -8.17 2.44
C THR A 65 -20.10 -8.21 1.52
N ASP A 66 -20.87 -7.15 1.48
CA ASP A 66 -22.03 -7.05 0.59
C ASP A 66 -21.66 -7.08 -0.90
N ILE A 67 -20.40 -6.76 -1.23
CA ILE A 67 -19.91 -6.65 -2.61
C ILE A 67 -18.83 -7.68 -2.97
N ALA A 68 -18.27 -8.42 -1.99
CA ALA A 68 -17.19 -9.37 -2.22
C ALA A 68 -17.35 -10.64 -1.36
N PRO A 69 -17.06 -11.84 -1.91
CA PRO A 69 -16.99 -13.05 -1.12
C PRO A 69 -15.79 -13.03 -0.15
N ALA A 70 -15.81 -13.90 0.86
CA ALA A 70 -14.64 -14.14 1.71
C ALA A 70 -13.45 -14.63 0.87
N ARG A 71 -12.25 -14.14 1.19
CA ARG A 71 -11.02 -14.49 0.49
C ARG A 71 -9.92 -14.89 1.45
N HIS A 72 -9.08 -15.81 0.98
CA HIS A 72 -7.92 -16.27 1.73
C HIS A 72 -6.70 -16.24 0.82
N PHE A 73 -5.62 -15.65 1.33
CA PHE A 73 -4.33 -15.60 0.64
C PHE A 73 -3.27 -16.31 1.51
N LEU A 74 -2.46 -17.14 0.86
CA LEU A 74 -1.34 -17.82 1.50
C LEU A 74 -0.03 -17.27 0.95
N PHE A 75 0.90 -17.01 1.86
CA PHE A 75 2.24 -16.52 1.55
C PHE A 75 3.29 -17.41 2.22
N ASP A 76 4.46 -17.56 1.58
CA ASP A 76 5.62 -18.16 2.23
C ASP A 76 6.12 -17.22 3.33
N ARG A 77 6.15 -17.73 4.56
CA ARG A 77 6.48 -16.93 5.74
C ARG A 77 7.92 -16.44 5.71
N GLN A 78 8.86 -17.33 5.37
CA GLN A 78 10.28 -16.99 5.35
C GLN A 78 10.57 -15.94 4.29
N TRP A 79 9.99 -16.09 3.11
CA TRP A 79 10.11 -15.10 2.05
C TRP A 79 9.55 -13.72 2.47
N CYS A 80 8.39 -13.66 3.10
CA CYS A 80 7.83 -12.40 3.60
C CYS A 80 8.76 -11.73 4.63
N ILE A 81 9.36 -12.49 5.54
CA ILE A 81 10.33 -11.96 6.51
C ILE A 81 11.55 -11.37 5.79
N GLU A 82 12.09 -12.05 4.79
CA GLU A 82 13.22 -11.57 4.00
C GLU A 82 12.90 -10.26 3.26
N GLN A 83 11.66 -10.14 2.72
CA GLN A 83 11.24 -8.89 2.09
C GLN A 83 11.07 -7.76 3.12
N ALA A 84 10.52 -8.03 4.28
CA ALA A 84 10.34 -7.04 5.33
C ALA A 84 11.67 -6.50 5.90
N GLU A 85 12.74 -7.32 5.93
CA GLU A 85 14.08 -6.88 6.36
C GLU A 85 14.60 -5.71 5.50
N TYR A 86 14.20 -5.61 4.22
CA TYR A 86 14.54 -4.50 3.35
C TYR A 86 14.00 -3.16 3.87
N PHE A 87 12.83 -3.17 4.48
CA PHE A 87 12.15 -1.98 5.02
C PHE A 87 12.43 -1.74 6.52
N LYS A 88 13.27 -2.51 7.13
CA LYS A 88 13.56 -2.40 8.56
C LYS A 88 13.98 -0.98 8.96
N GLY A 89 13.32 -0.46 10.00
CA GLY A 89 13.53 0.89 10.49
C GLY A 89 12.79 1.97 9.70
N SER A 90 11.88 1.60 8.81
CA SER A 90 10.92 2.51 8.20
C SER A 90 9.77 2.83 9.14
N LEU A 91 9.07 3.93 8.84
CA LEU A 91 7.72 4.22 9.32
C LEU A 91 6.74 3.72 8.27
N SER A 92 5.80 2.85 8.63
CA SER A 92 4.80 2.31 7.71
C SER A 92 3.51 3.13 7.73
N GLN A 93 2.78 3.13 6.62
CA GLN A 93 1.46 3.75 6.45
C GLN A 93 1.43 5.22 6.90
N VAL A 94 2.46 5.98 6.52
CA VAL A 94 2.60 7.39 6.92
C VAL A 94 1.57 8.24 6.19
N TYR A 95 0.62 8.81 6.96
CA TYR A 95 -0.33 9.77 6.40
C TYR A 95 0.36 11.08 6.03
N VAL A 96 0.08 11.55 4.83
CA VAL A 96 0.56 12.84 4.32
C VAL A 96 -0.58 13.63 3.70
N SER A 97 -0.58 14.94 3.89
CA SER A 97 -1.50 15.84 3.19
C SER A 97 -0.91 17.22 3.00
N ALA A 98 -1.33 17.90 1.96
CA ALA A 98 -1.00 19.31 1.71
C ALA A 98 -2.02 19.95 0.78
N ILE A 99 -2.11 21.28 0.84
CA ILE A 99 -2.91 22.06 -0.09
C ILE A 99 -2.06 22.40 -1.32
N LEU A 100 -2.58 22.06 -2.50
CA LEU A 100 -2.03 22.46 -3.78
C LEU A 100 -2.84 23.65 -4.32
N PRO A 101 -2.28 24.87 -4.36
CA PRO A 101 -2.94 26.01 -5.01
C PRO A 101 -3.00 25.79 -6.53
N THR A 102 -4.16 25.99 -7.12
CA THR A 102 -4.35 25.91 -8.57
C THR A 102 -5.06 27.16 -9.09
N GLN A 103 -5.06 27.38 -10.40
CA GLN A 103 -5.83 28.48 -11.02
C GLN A 103 -7.35 28.34 -10.83
N TYR A 104 -7.84 27.16 -10.44
CA TYR A 104 -9.26 26.88 -10.20
C TYR A 104 -9.62 26.82 -8.70
N GLY A 105 -8.67 27.14 -7.83
CA GLY A 105 -8.82 27.05 -6.37
C GLY A 105 -7.85 26.07 -5.73
N ASN A 106 -7.97 25.93 -4.43
CA ASN A 106 -7.13 25.03 -3.65
C ASN A 106 -7.63 23.59 -3.74
N VAL A 107 -6.71 22.66 -3.96
CA VAL A 107 -6.97 21.22 -3.95
C VAL A 107 -6.22 20.59 -2.77
N GLU A 108 -6.91 19.86 -1.92
CA GLU A 108 -6.28 19.06 -0.89
C GLU A 108 -5.76 17.75 -1.51
N LEU A 109 -4.44 17.56 -1.42
CA LEU A 109 -3.79 16.29 -1.74
C LEU A 109 -3.55 15.52 -0.46
N TYR A 110 -3.79 14.22 -0.47
CA TYR A 110 -3.50 13.35 0.67
C TYR A 110 -3.19 11.92 0.22
N GLY A 111 -2.61 11.15 1.12
CA GLY A 111 -2.38 9.73 0.91
C GLY A 111 -1.64 9.08 2.08
N PHE A 112 -1.35 7.80 1.89
CA PHE A 112 -0.57 7.01 2.83
C PHE A 112 0.65 6.48 2.10
N ILE A 113 1.83 6.73 2.67
CA ILE A 113 3.10 6.20 2.18
C ILE A 113 3.26 4.82 2.79
N ASP A 114 3.49 3.80 1.95
CA ASP A 114 3.66 2.44 2.46
C ASP A 114 4.81 2.36 3.45
N GLU A 115 6.00 2.82 3.05
CA GLU A 115 7.18 2.86 3.92
C GLU A 115 7.96 4.16 3.72
N LEU A 116 8.35 4.81 4.83
CA LEU A 116 9.17 6.02 4.83
C LEU A 116 10.41 5.80 5.70
N ARG A 117 11.59 5.88 5.12
CA ARG A 117 12.86 5.72 5.86
C ARG A 117 13.83 6.83 5.52
N LYS A 118 14.16 7.65 6.53
CA LYS A 118 14.97 8.85 6.33
C LYS A 118 14.35 9.77 5.28
N ASP A 119 15.04 9.96 4.16
CA ASP A 119 14.69 10.83 3.03
C ASP A 119 14.24 10.04 1.78
N VAL A 120 13.87 8.77 1.96
CA VAL A 120 13.40 7.88 0.88
C VAL A 120 11.97 7.45 1.14
N VAL A 121 11.10 7.67 0.14
CA VAL A 121 9.73 7.18 0.09
C VAL A 121 9.71 5.88 -0.67
N TYR A 122 9.13 4.83 -0.09
CA TYR A 122 8.92 3.54 -0.72
C TYR A 122 7.44 3.32 -0.94
N ASP A 123 7.09 2.87 -2.13
CA ASP A 123 5.73 2.50 -2.53
C ASP A 123 5.76 1.04 -3.01
N ILE A 124 5.08 0.17 -2.27
CA ILE A 124 5.08 -1.27 -2.48
C ILE A 124 3.99 -1.63 -3.48
N LYS A 125 4.37 -2.23 -4.60
CA LYS A 125 3.45 -2.64 -5.64
C LYS A 125 3.42 -4.14 -5.80
N SER A 126 2.24 -4.73 -5.70
CA SER A 126 2.01 -6.12 -6.08
C SER A 126 1.53 -6.20 -7.53
N THR A 127 1.97 -7.21 -8.25
CA THR A 127 1.56 -7.44 -9.64
C THR A 127 1.68 -8.93 -9.98
N SER A 128 0.84 -9.43 -10.89
CA SER A 128 1.01 -10.78 -11.45
C SER A 128 2.13 -10.82 -12.50
N LYS A 129 2.36 -9.68 -13.19
CA LYS A 129 3.40 -9.53 -14.20
C LYS A 129 4.01 -8.14 -14.09
N TYR A 130 5.32 -8.09 -13.89
CA TYR A 130 6.07 -6.84 -13.91
C TYR A 130 6.50 -6.48 -15.33
N GLU A 131 6.31 -5.21 -15.68
CA GLU A 131 6.83 -4.59 -16.90
C GLU A 131 7.64 -3.36 -16.50
N PHE A 132 8.83 -3.22 -17.07
CA PHE A 132 9.71 -2.10 -16.76
C PHE A 132 9.02 -0.76 -17.04
N GLY A 133 9.08 0.18 -16.10
CA GLY A 133 8.47 1.49 -16.23
C GLY A 133 6.96 1.53 -15.97
N LYS A 134 6.29 0.40 -15.70
CA LYS A 134 4.84 0.33 -15.44
C LYS A 134 4.34 1.37 -14.45
N TYR A 135 5.09 1.63 -13.39
CA TYR A 135 4.71 2.56 -12.32
C TYR A 135 5.33 3.95 -12.46
N ALA A 136 6.22 4.15 -13.45
CA ALA A 136 6.98 5.39 -13.61
C ALA A 136 6.13 6.64 -13.87
N HIS A 137 4.89 6.48 -14.31
CA HIS A 137 3.94 7.56 -14.58
C HIS A 137 2.89 7.75 -13.49
N GLY A 138 2.99 7.00 -12.38
CA GLY A 138 2.09 7.14 -11.23
C GLY A 138 2.20 8.52 -10.55
N TRP A 139 1.07 9.07 -10.11
CA TRP A 139 1.02 10.36 -9.42
C TRP A 139 1.69 10.33 -8.03
N GLN A 140 1.75 9.18 -7.38
CA GLN A 140 2.27 9.01 -6.03
C GLN A 140 3.68 9.58 -5.87
N ARG A 141 4.56 9.35 -6.86
CA ARG A 141 5.94 9.88 -6.87
C ARG A 141 6.04 11.41 -6.89
N HIS A 142 4.95 12.11 -7.20
CA HIS A 142 4.87 13.57 -7.16
C HIS A 142 4.10 14.03 -5.93
N VAL A 143 2.98 13.39 -5.63
CA VAL A 143 2.06 13.77 -4.55
C VAL A 143 2.70 13.58 -3.18
N TYR A 144 3.30 12.41 -2.91
CA TYR A 144 3.84 12.14 -1.58
C TYR A 144 5.02 13.04 -1.21
N PRO A 145 6.05 13.21 -2.06
CA PRO A 145 7.13 14.17 -1.79
C PRO A 145 6.62 15.61 -1.65
N TYR A 146 5.67 16.02 -2.49
CA TYR A 146 5.06 17.34 -2.35
C TYR A 146 4.38 17.52 -0.99
N CYS A 147 3.56 16.55 -0.57
CA CYS A 147 2.87 16.62 0.72
C CYS A 147 3.87 16.67 1.90
N LEU A 148 4.90 15.84 1.88
CA LEU A 148 5.93 15.81 2.94
C LEU A 148 6.67 17.15 3.08
N ILE A 149 7.02 17.77 1.96
CA ILE A 149 7.77 19.03 1.95
C ILE A 149 6.83 20.21 2.27
N ALA A 150 5.68 20.29 1.62
CA ALA A 150 4.74 21.41 1.78
C ALA A 150 4.10 21.46 3.17
N SER A 151 3.93 20.31 3.84
CA SER A 151 3.47 20.25 5.25
C SER A 151 4.58 20.55 6.27
N GLY A 152 5.83 20.63 5.85
CA GLY A 152 6.98 20.82 6.73
C GLY A 152 7.39 19.55 7.51
N GLN A 153 6.84 18.39 7.17
CA GLN A 153 7.23 17.11 7.79
C GLN A 153 8.65 16.72 7.41
N MET A 154 9.10 17.10 6.21
CA MET A 154 10.47 16.89 5.74
C MET A 154 10.98 18.11 4.97
N GLU A 155 12.28 18.38 5.06
CA GLU A 155 12.93 19.45 4.32
C GLU A 155 13.24 19.06 2.87
N SER A 156 13.53 17.79 2.64
CA SER A 156 13.85 17.26 1.31
C SER A 156 13.56 15.76 1.21
N ILE A 157 13.30 15.31 0.00
CA ILE A 157 13.18 13.89 -0.35
C ILE A 157 14.29 13.56 -1.35
N LYS A 158 15.08 12.55 -1.06
CA LYS A 158 16.23 12.14 -1.88
C LYS A 158 15.85 11.16 -2.97
N ALA A 159 14.92 10.26 -2.68
CA ALA A 159 14.46 9.25 -3.63
C ALA A 159 13.02 8.84 -3.38
N PHE A 160 12.35 8.43 -4.46
CA PHE A 160 11.10 7.72 -4.45
C PHE A 160 11.32 6.37 -5.12
N GLU A 161 11.03 5.28 -4.42
CA GLU A 161 11.26 3.93 -4.89
C GLU A 161 9.94 3.16 -5.04
N PHE A 162 9.69 2.62 -6.22
CA PHE A 162 8.67 1.61 -6.43
C PHE A 162 9.27 0.23 -6.25
N THR A 163 8.89 -0.45 -5.17
CA THR A 163 9.31 -1.83 -4.92
C THR A 163 8.23 -2.77 -5.41
N ALA A 164 8.46 -3.43 -6.55
CA ALA A 164 7.45 -4.27 -7.21
C ALA A 164 7.67 -5.75 -6.94
N TYR A 165 6.64 -6.42 -6.44
CA TYR A 165 6.62 -7.85 -6.16
C TYR A 165 5.68 -8.59 -7.11
N ALA A 166 6.23 -9.58 -7.83
CA ALA A 166 5.44 -10.47 -8.69
C ALA A 166 4.81 -11.58 -7.81
N LEU A 167 3.60 -11.35 -7.35
CA LEU A 167 2.85 -12.32 -6.55
C LEU A 167 2.16 -13.30 -7.49
N LYS A 168 2.67 -14.54 -7.57
CA LYS A 168 2.00 -15.62 -8.30
C LYS A 168 0.71 -16.02 -7.55
N GLY A 169 -0.33 -16.36 -8.31
CA GLY A 169 -1.59 -16.87 -7.79
C GLY A 169 -1.46 -18.27 -7.21
#